data_7755b4554ee22b02a170909383e45d6c
#
_entry.id   7755b4554ee22b02a170909383e45d6c
#
_cell.length_a   1.000
_cell.length_b   1.000
_cell.length_c   1.000
_cell.angle_alpha   90.00
_cell.angle_beta   90.00
_cell.angle_gamma   90.00
#
_symmetry.space_group_name_H-M   'P 1'
#
loop_
_entity.id
_entity.type
_entity.pdbx_description
1 polymer ?
#
loop_
_entity_poly.entity_id
_entity_poly.type
_entity_poly.pdbx_seq_one_letter_code
_entity_poly.pdbx_strand_id
1 'polypeptide(L)'
;MRSQVRFEERTGYAWWVHAVILFVVLACLAPQLAALGLIPGIEKSSDPGPPPFFPLYLGLAIAVLFYGLMGELRTRVTDTEVRLAWGAAELIRKRIPFSEIRGARAVTYSPLAEFGGWGIRWSAKGKSAWTTRGNRALRLELADGKALYVGSDRPERIVPFIRPGGR
;
A
#
# COMPACT_ATOMS: atom_id res chain seq x y z
N MET A 1 -15.85 20.80 -15.64
CA MET A 1 -14.43 20.92 -16.04
C MET A 1 -13.68 19.68 -15.57
N ARG A 2 -13.01 18.97 -16.47
CA ARG A 2 -12.15 17.82 -16.06
C ARG A 2 -10.87 18.41 -15.45
N SER A 3 -10.63 18.19 -14.16
CA SER A 3 -9.37 18.59 -13.51
C SER A 3 -8.20 17.85 -14.18
N GLN A 4 -7.23 18.59 -14.72
CA GLN A 4 -6.05 17.99 -15.33
C GLN A 4 -5.14 17.43 -14.24
N VAL A 5 -4.61 16.24 -14.48
CA VAL A 5 -3.58 15.64 -13.61
C VAL A 5 -2.24 16.28 -13.95
N ARG A 6 -1.62 16.93 -12.99
CA ARG A 6 -0.32 17.61 -13.13
C ARG A 6 0.84 16.70 -12.72
N PHE A 7 0.58 15.80 -11.79
CA PHE A 7 1.58 14.85 -11.31
C PHE A 7 0.90 13.54 -10.91
N GLU A 8 1.50 12.42 -11.25
CA GLU A 8 1.09 11.10 -10.80
C GLU A 8 2.31 10.31 -10.36
N GLU A 9 2.23 9.70 -9.19
CA GLU A 9 3.23 8.78 -8.66
C GLU A 9 2.54 7.52 -8.14
N ARG A 10 3.17 6.37 -8.39
CA ARG A 10 2.76 5.07 -7.86
C ARG A 10 3.91 4.52 -7.01
N THR A 11 3.62 4.29 -5.75
CA THR A 11 4.55 3.66 -4.82
C THR A 11 4.01 2.29 -4.44
N GLY A 12 4.67 1.25 -4.94
CA GLY A 12 4.34 -0.14 -4.61
C GLY A 12 5.01 -0.59 -3.31
N TYR A 13 4.68 -1.79 -2.87
CA TYR A 13 5.34 -2.41 -1.72
C TYR A 13 6.81 -2.71 -2.01
N ALA A 14 7.57 -2.85 -0.92
CA ALA A 14 8.93 -3.33 -0.98
C ALA A 14 8.96 -4.76 -1.57
N TRP A 15 10.03 -5.11 -2.26
CA TRP A 15 10.22 -6.40 -2.92
C TRP A 15 9.99 -7.60 -1.99
N TRP A 16 10.31 -7.47 -0.70
CA TRP A 16 10.13 -8.55 0.28
C TRP A 16 8.65 -8.95 0.47
N VAL A 17 7.70 -8.04 0.24
CA VAL A 17 6.25 -8.36 0.27
C VAL A 17 5.91 -9.36 -0.83
N HIS A 18 6.48 -9.18 -2.03
CA HIS A 18 6.32 -10.12 -3.14
C HIS A 18 6.99 -11.46 -2.81
N ALA A 19 8.14 -11.44 -2.13
CA ALA A 19 8.81 -12.66 -1.67
C ALA A 19 7.96 -13.42 -0.64
N VAL A 20 7.30 -12.73 0.29
CA VAL A 20 6.36 -13.35 1.25
C VAL A 20 5.17 -13.97 0.53
N ILE A 21 4.57 -13.26 -0.44
CA ILE A 21 3.46 -13.80 -1.24
C ILE A 21 3.90 -15.06 -2.00
N LEU A 22 5.07 -15.00 -2.65
CA LEU A 22 5.63 -16.16 -3.35
C LEU A 22 5.86 -17.34 -2.41
N PHE A 23 6.42 -17.09 -1.23
CA PHE A 23 6.62 -18.12 -0.20
C PHE A 23 5.31 -18.76 0.23
N VAL A 24 4.26 -17.98 0.48
CA VAL A 24 2.92 -18.49 0.83
C VAL A 24 2.37 -19.36 -0.30
N VAL A 25 2.49 -18.91 -1.54
CA VAL A 25 2.03 -19.69 -2.71
C VAL A 25 2.80 -21.01 -2.81
N LEU A 26 4.11 -20.99 -2.68
CA LEU A 26 4.95 -22.19 -2.72
C LEU A 26 4.65 -23.15 -1.55
N ALA A 27 4.45 -22.61 -0.34
CA ALA A 27 4.06 -23.40 0.83
C ALA A 27 2.69 -24.08 0.65
N CYS A 28 1.77 -23.43 -0.04
CA CYS A 28 0.48 -24.02 -0.40
C CYS A 28 0.59 -25.06 -1.53
N LEU A 29 1.56 -24.93 -2.43
CA LEU A 29 1.82 -25.89 -3.52
C LEU A 29 2.50 -27.16 -3.03
N ALA A 30 3.40 -27.06 -2.04
CA ALA A 30 4.21 -28.20 -1.58
C ALA A 30 3.39 -29.44 -1.22
N PRO A 31 2.32 -29.37 -0.39
CA PRO A 31 1.49 -30.54 -0.07
C PRO A 31 0.76 -31.11 -1.30
N GLN A 32 0.44 -30.26 -2.30
CA GLN A 32 -0.20 -30.72 -3.53
C GLN A 32 0.78 -31.55 -4.38
N LEU A 33 2.01 -31.06 -4.53
CA LEU A 33 3.08 -31.74 -5.25
C LEU A 33 3.44 -33.07 -4.56
N ALA A 34 3.45 -33.09 -3.23
CA ALA A 34 3.64 -34.30 -2.44
C ALA A 34 2.50 -35.32 -2.68
N ALA A 35 1.23 -34.88 -2.66
CA ALA A 35 0.07 -35.75 -2.93
C ALA A 35 0.09 -36.34 -4.33
N LEU A 36 0.65 -35.62 -5.30
CA LEU A 36 0.84 -36.09 -6.69
C LEU A 36 2.09 -37.00 -6.85
N GLY A 37 2.88 -37.22 -5.77
CA GLY A 37 4.12 -38.00 -5.81
C GLY A 37 5.27 -37.30 -6.55
N LEU A 38 5.20 -36.00 -6.74
CA LEU A 38 6.23 -35.22 -7.44
C LEU A 38 7.41 -34.80 -6.53
N ILE A 39 7.28 -35.01 -5.20
CA ILE A 39 8.35 -34.72 -4.24
C ILE A 39 8.93 -36.07 -3.73
N PRO A 40 10.18 -36.40 -4.08
CA PRO A 40 10.82 -37.65 -3.62
C PRO A 40 10.96 -37.66 -2.09
N GLY A 41 10.69 -38.82 -1.47
CA GLY A 41 10.90 -39.05 -0.03
C GLY A 41 9.74 -38.63 0.89
N ILE A 42 8.61 -38.14 0.33
CA ILE A 42 7.39 -37.92 1.11
C ILE A 42 6.42 -39.06 0.84
N GLU A 43 6.17 -39.89 1.86
CA GLU A 43 5.15 -40.95 1.77
C GLU A 43 3.75 -40.34 1.69
N LYS A 44 2.92 -40.98 0.86
CA LYS A 44 1.52 -40.59 0.69
C LYS A 44 0.77 -40.76 2.01
N SER A 45 0.24 -39.69 2.56
CA SER A 45 -0.61 -39.76 3.75
C SER A 45 -1.85 -40.61 3.49
N SER A 46 -2.12 -41.54 4.36
CA SER A 46 -3.30 -42.40 4.32
C SER A 46 -4.57 -41.71 4.90
N ASP A 47 -4.44 -40.50 5.42
CA ASP A 47 -5.56 -39.74 5.96
C ASP A 47 -6.31 -39.00 4.83
N PRO A 48 -7.65 -39.21 4.71
CA PRO A 48 -8.49 -38.45 3.77
C PRO A 48 -8.72 -37.03 4.27
N GLY A 49 -7.63 -36.26 4.45
CA GLY A 49 -7.69 -34.84 4.77
C GLY A 49 -8.51 -34.01 3.77
N PRO A 50 -8.65 -32.69 3.97
CA PRO A 50 -9.38 -31.82 3.04
C PRO A 50 -8.84 -31.98 1.63
N PRO A 51 -9.70 -31.76 0.59
CA PRO A 51 -9.30 -31.95 -0.81
C PRO A 51 -7.92 -31.36 -1.08
N PRO A 52 -7.04 -32.08 -1.80
CA PRO A 52 -5.62 -31.68 -1.93
C PRO A 52 -5.41 -30.27 -2.49
N PHE A 53 -6.38 -29.75 -3.22
CA PHE A 53 -6.32 -28.40 -3.80
C PHE A 53 -6.87 -27.28 -2.89
N PHE A 54 -7.55 -27.61 -1.81
CA PHE A 54 -8.15 -26.61 -0.92
C PHE A 54 -7.12 -25.62 -0.33
N PRO A 55 -5.98 -26.06 0.24
CA PRO A 55 -4.96 -25.12 0.75
C PRO A 55 -4.39 -24.23 -0.34
N LEU A 56 -4.22 -24.74 -1.57
CA LEU A 56 -3.74 -23.95 -2.71
C LEU A 56 -4.71 -22.82 -3.05
N TYR A 57 -5.99 -23.14 -3.22
CA TYR A 57 -6.99 -22.12 -3.54
C TYR A 57 -7.15 -21.09 -2.42
N LEU A 58 -7.13 -21.53 -1.16
CA LEU A 58 -7.18 -20.64 -0.02
C LEU A 58 -5.95 -19.72 0.03
N GLY A 59 -4.74 -20.25 -0.14
CA GLY A 59 -3.51 -19.47 -0.18
C GLY A 59 -3.47 -18.48 -1.33
N LEU A 60 -3.91 -18.90 -2.51
CA LEU A 60 -4.00 -18.02 -3.67
C LEU A 60 -5.03 -16.90 -3.44
N ALA A 61 -6.20 -17.23 -2.90
CA ALA A 61 -7.23 -16.24 -2.58
C ALA A 61 -6.74 -15.21 -1.56
N ILE A 62 -6.05 -15.66 -0.51
CA ILE A 62 -5.43 -14.77 0.49
C ILE A 62 -4.35 -13.88 -0.16
N ALA A 63 -3.49 -14.43 -1.00
CA ALA A 63 -2.44 -13.69 -1.68
C ALA A 63 -3.01 -12.62 -2.63
N VAL A 64 -4.02 -12.97 -3.42
CA VAL A 64 -4.72 -12.03 -4.32
C VAL A 64 -5.44 -10.94 -3.54
N LEU A 65 -6.16 -11.32 -2.48
CA LEU A 65 -6.84 -10.38 -1.61
C LEU A 65 -5.84 -9.42 -0.95
N PHE A 66 -4.76 -9.95 -0.40
CA PHE A 66 -3.70 -9.13 0.22
C PHE A 66 -3.06 -8.18 -0.77
N TYR A 67 -2.71 -8.66 -1.96
CA TYR A 67 -2.14 -7.83 -3.01
C TYR A 67 -3.12 -6.75 -3.49
N GLY A 68 -4.38 -7.10 -3.72
CA GLY A 68 -5.42 -6.17 -4.14
C GLY A 68 -5.70 -5.08 -3.10
N LEU A 69 -5.73 -5.45 -1.82
CA LEU A 69 -5.95 -4.51 -0.71
C LEU A 69 -4.72 -3.67 -0.40
N MET A 70 -3.52 -4.23 -0.61
CA MET A 70 -2.27 -3.68 -0.11
C MET A 70 -1.26 -3.30 -1.21
N GLY A 71 -1.60 -3.49 -2.50
CA GLY A 71 -0.64 -3.51 -3.60
C GLY A 71 0.12 -2.22 -3.86
N GLU A 72 -0.54 -1.08 -3.87
CA GLU A 72 0.11 0.20 -4.20
C GLU A 72 -0.61 1.41 -3.60
N LEU A 73 0.13 2.48 -3.40
CA LEU A 73 -0.40 3.81 -3.16
C LEU A 73 -0.21 4.64 -4.42
N ARG A 74 -1.31 5.16 -4.93
CA ARG A 74 -1.32 6.07 -6.08
C ARG A 74 -1.63 7.48 -5.60
N THR A 75 -0.71 8.39 -5.88
CA THR A 75 -0.82 9.81 -5.55
C THR A 75 -0.96 10.60 -6.84
N ARG A 76 -2.06 11.31 -6.98
CA ARG A 76 -2.32 12.22 -8.11
C ARG A 76 -2.52 13.62 -7.59
N VAL A 77 -1.82 14.57 -8.18
CA VAL A 77 -2.03 15.99 -7.92
C VAL A 77 -2.70 16.60 -9.14
N THR A 78 -3.83 17.23 -8.93
CA THR A 78 -4.59 17.95 -9.95
C THR A 78 -4.44 19.46 -9.77
N ASP A 79 -5.17 20.26 -10.54
CA ASP A 79 -5.16 21.73 -10.41
C ASP A 79 -5.75 22.21 -9.08
N THR A 80 -6.57 21.41 -8.40
CA THR A 80 -7.38 21.83 -7.25
C THR A 80 -7.27 20.94 -6.01
N GLU A 81 -6.75 19.72 -6.16
CA GLU A 81 -6.74 18.75 -5.06
C GLU A 81 -5.61 17.71 -5.20
N VAL A 82 -5.26 17.10 -4.07
CA VAL A 82 -4.45 15.87 -4.00
C VAL A 82 -5.40 14.68 -3.86
N ARG A 83 -5.26 13.70 -4.74
CA ARG A 83 -6.02 12.45 -4.72
C ARG A 83 -5.11 11.31 -4.34
N LEU A 84 -5.51 10.56 -3.34
CA LEU A 84 -4.84 9.33 -2.91
C LEU A 84 -5.76 8.16 -3.22
N ALA A 85 -5.18 7.10 -3.76
CA ALA A 85 -5.86 5.84 -3.96
C ALA A 85 -4.97 4.70 -3.47
N TRP A 86 -5.57 3.79 -2.71
CA TRP A 86 -4.87 2.66 -2.11
C TRP A 86 -5.36 1.33 -2.69
N GLY A 87 -4.40 0.45 -2.96
CA GLY A 87 -4.61 -0.85 -3.56
C GLY A 87 -4.67 -0.81 -5.08
N ALA A 88 -4.40 -1.94 -5.72
CA ALA A 88 -4.39 -2.06 -7.17
C ALA A 88 -5.76 -1.69 -7.80
N ALA A 89 -6.85 -2.01 -7.11
CA ALA A 89 -8.22 -1.68 -7.54
C ALA A 89 -8.68 -0.29 -7.04
N GLU A 90 -7.81 0.52 -6.44
CA GLU A 90 -8.15 1.84 -5.88
C GLU A 90 -9.37 1.79 -4.92
N LEU A 91 -9.45 0.76 -4.08
CA LEU A 91 -10.60 0.50 -3.21
C LEU A 91 -10.78 1.60 -2.15
N ILE A 92 -9.68 2.12 -1.62
CA ILE A 92 -9.71 3.19 -0.63
C ILE A 92 -9.21 4.45 -1.29
N ARG A 93 -10.04 5.48 -1.32
CA ARG A 93 -9.72 6.78 -1.94
C ARG A 93 -9.86 7.90 -0.94
N LYS A 94 -8.96 8.88 -1.02
CA LYS A 94 -9.03 10.13 -0.27
C LYS A 94 -8.77 11.30 -1.19
N ARG A 95 -9.59 12.34 -1.10
CA ARG A 95 -9.41 13.60 -1.81
C ARG A 95 -9.13 14.69 -0.79
N ILE A 96 -8.19 15.56 -1.10
CA ILE A 96 -7.74 16.63 -0.23
C ILE A 96 -7.70 17.89 -1.09
N PRO A 97 -8.74 18.74 -1.04
CA PRO A 97 -8.75 20.00 -1.75
C PRO A 97 -7.61 20.91 -1.31
N PHE A 98 -7.05 21.69 -2.21
CA PHE A 98 -6.00 22.65 -1.85
C PHE A 98 -6.46 23.69 -0.81
N SER A 99 -7.76 24.00 -0.76
CA SER A 99 -8.35 24.85 0.28
C SER A 99 -8.20 24.28 1.70
N GLU A 100 -8.08 22.97 1.84
CA GLU A 100 -7.85 22.30 3.12
C GLU A 100 -6.35 22.15 3.47
N ILE A 101 -5.44 22.53 2.55
CA ILE A 101 -4.00 22.42 2.74
C ILE A 101 -3.44 23.79 3.13
N ARG A 102 -2.82 23.88 4.31
CA ARG A 102 -2.09 25.07 4.78
C ARG A 102 -0.63 25.07 4.35
N GLY A 103 -0.03 23.89 4.24
CA GLY A 103 1.36 23.73 3.87
C GLY A 103 1.68 22.35 3.34
N ALA A 104 2.70 22.28 2.48
CA ALA A 104 3.19 21.04 1.90
C ALA A 104 4.70 21.05 1.93
N ARG A 105 5.32 19.97 2.42
CA ARG A 105 6.78 19.83 2.44
C ARG A 105 7.21 18.38 2.30
N ALA A 106 8.39 18.19 1.71
CA ALA A 106 9.07 16.92 1.69
C ALA A 106 9.71 16.67 3.06
N VAL A 107 9.54 15.48 3.61
CA VAL A 107 10.08 15.10 4.93
C VAL A 107 10.62 13.68 4.90
N THR A 108 11.61 13.45 5.76
CA THR A 108 11.99 12.10 6.18
C THR A 108 11.36 11.84 7.55
N TYR A 109 10.84 10.64 7.75
CA TYR A 109 10.13 10.23 8.97
C TYR A 109 10.51 8.81 9.34
N SER A 110 10.16 8.38 10.55
CA SER A 110 10.36 6.99 11.00
C SER A 110 9.02 6.24 10.96
N PRO A 111 8.78 5.36 9.95
CA PRO A 111 7.52 4.65 9.83
C PRO A 111 7.16 3.85 11.08
N LEU A 112 8.12 3.11 11.63
CA LEU A 112 7.91 2.26 12.80
C LEU A 112 7.71 3.08 14.07
N ALA A 113 8.57 4.09 14.33
CA ALA A 113 8.51 4.85 15.58
C ALA A 113 7.32 5.84 15.61
N GLU A 114 6.95 6.42 14.46
CA GLU A 114 5.89 7.44 14.42
C GLU A 114 4.50 6.85 14.17
N PHE A 115 4.40 5.72 13.45
CA PHE A 115 3.12 5.17 12.98
C PHE A 115 2.96 3.67 13.21
N GLY A 116 3.96 2.98 13.78
CA GLY A 116 3.93 1.53 13.97
C GLY A 116 4.06 0.73 12.67
N GLY A 117 4.61 1.34 11.60
CA GLY A 117 4.85 0.70 10.30
C GLY A 117 4.21 1.42 9.13
N TRP A 118 4.32 0.79 7.96
CA TRP A 118 3.68 1.28 6.74
C TRP A 118 2.20 0.91 6.69
N GLY A 119 1.48 1.51 5.76
CA GLY A 119 0.05 1.32 5.58
C GLY A 119 -0.73 2.62 5.73
N ILE A 120 -2.06 2.48 5.87
CA ILE A 120 -2.92 3.56 6.32
C ILE A 120 -2.90 3.53 7.84
N ARG A 121 -2.31 4.53 8.47
CA ARG A 121 -2.08 4.60 9.91
C ARG A 121 -2.52 5.92 10.50
N TRP A 122 -2.88 5.89 11.78
CA TRP A 122 -3.23 7.07 12.57
C TRP A 122 -2.37 7.09 13.85
N SER A 123 -1.94 8.27 14.24
CA SER A 123 -1.23 8.51 15.50
C SER A 123 -2.08 9.36 16.42
N ALA A 124 -1.97 9.13 17.73
CA ALA A 124 -2.68 9.88 18.78
C ALA A 124 -2.44 11.40 18.73
N LYS A 125 -1.39 11.85 18.04
CA LYS A 125 -1.03 13.28 17.91
C LYS A 125 -1.70 13.96 16.69
N GLY A 126 -2.82 13.45 16.19
CA GLY A 126 -3.51 14.03 15.03
C GLY A 126 -2.74 13.86 13.70
N LYS A 127 -1.78 12.95 13.65
CA LYS A 127 -1.07 12.61 12.43
C LYS A 127 -1.70 11.38 11.78
N SER A 128 -1.76 11.37 10.46
CA SER A 128 -2.14 10.19 9.68
C SER A 128 -1.08 9.93 8.60
N ALA A 129 -0.93 8.67 8.21
CA ALA A 129 0.02 8.25 7.19
C ALA A 129 -0.65 7.35 6.17
N TRP A 130 -0.31 7.56 4.91
CA TRP A 130 -0.63 6.71 3.76
C TRP A 130 0.68 6.37 3.09
N THR A 131 1.28 5.24 3.43
CA THR A 131 2.66 4.91 3.06
C THR A 131 2.80 3.42 2.77
N THR A 132 3.54 3.06 1.73
CA THR A 132 3.75 1.67 1.32
C THR A 132 5.13 1.15 1.68
N ARG A 133 6.14 2.02 1.60
CA ARG A 133 7.55 1.68 1.84
C ARG A 133 8.38 2.92 2.13
N GLY A 134 9.65 2.70 2.50
CA GLY A 134 10.63 3.78 2.68
C GLY A 134 10.37 4.65 3.90
N ASN A 135 11.07 5.76 3.97
CA ASN A 135 11.04 6.73 5.06
C ASN A 135 10.87 8.17 4.56
N ARG A 136 10.56 8.36 3.28
CA ARG A 136 10.32 9.68 2.67
C ARG A 136 8.85 9.88 2.43
N ALA A 137 8.36 11.07 2.70
CA ALA A 137 6.95 11.41 2.51
C ALA A 137 6.75 12.87 2.14
N LEU A 138 5.66 13.12 1.44
CA LEU A 138 5.04 14.42 1.37
C LEU A 138 4.22 14.64 2.65
N ARG A 139 4.58 15.61 3.47
CA ARG A 139 3.78 16.03 4.62
C ARG A 139 2.88 17.18 4.22
N LEU A 140 1.58 16.96 4.36
CA LEU A 140 0.53 17.96 4.19
C LEU A 140 0.06 18.43 5.57
N GLU A 141 0.07 19.73 5.78
CA GLU A 141 -0.52 20.38 6.97
C GLU A 141 -1.93 20.81 6.61
N LEU A 142 -2.92 20.24 7.30
CA LEU A 142 -4.32 20.46 7.00
C LEU A 142 -4.90 21.65 7.78
N ALA A 143 -5.98 22.22 7.28
CA ALA A 143 -6.65 23.37 7.88
C ALA A 143 -7.16 23.08 9.30
N ASP A 144 -7.51 21.83 9.60
CA ASP A 144 -7.93 21.36 10.92
C ASP A 144 -6.77 21.14 11.92
N GLY A 145 -5.55 21.50 11.55
CA GLY A 145 -4.34 21.35 12.38
C GLY A 145 -3.72 19.94 12.33
N LYS A 146 -4.33 18.99 11.62
CA LYS A 146 -3.77 17.65 11.45
C LYS A 146 -2.70 17.61 10.40
N ALA A 147 -1.83 16.59 10.45
CA ALA A 147 -0.81 16.34 9.45
C ALA A 147 -1.05 14.99 8.77
N LEU A 148 -0.99 15.01 7.43
CA LEU A 148 -1.06 13.81 6.60
C LEU A 148 0.29 13.56 5.95
N TYR A 149 0.82 12.36 6.15
CA TYR A 149 2.05 11.87 5.53
C TYR A 149 1.69 10.95 4.36
N VAL A 150 2.12 11.32 3.17
CA VAL A 150 1.90 10.55 1.94
C VAL A 150 3.25 10.01 1.49
N GLY A 151 3.41 8.69 1.51
CA GLY A 151 4.64 8.02 1.08
C GLY A 151 4.96 8.34 -0.37
N SER A 152 6.20 8.70 -0.62
CA SER A 152 6.69 9.06 -1.95
C SER A 152 8.19 8.78 -2.04
N ASP A 153 8.63 8.28 -3.19
CA ASP A 153 10.06 8.13 -3.47
C ASP A 153 10.72 9.48 -3.79
N ARG A 154 9.94 10.46 -4.27
CA ARG A 154 10.40 11.79 -4.69
C ARG A 154 9.46 12.91 -4.23
N PRO A 155 9.24 13.08 -2.92
CA PRO A 155 8.26 14.05 -2.41
C PRO A 155 8.58 15.50 -2.82
N GLU A 156 9.87 15.83 -3.06
CA GLU A 156 10.28 17.15 -3.52
C GLU A 156 9.71 17.52 -4.89
N ARG A 157 9.45 16.53 -5.74
CA ARG A 157 8.83 16.73 -7.06
C ARG A 157 7.35 17.03 -6.98
N ILE A 158 6.69 16.65 -5.90
CA ILE A 158 5.26 16.85 -5.70
C ILE A 158 4.98 18.25 -5.17
N VAL A 159 5.79 18.73 -4.23
CA VAL A 159 5.60 20.01 -3.52
C VAL A 159 5.29 21.19 -4.45
N PRO A 160 5.99 21.40 -5.60
CA PRO A 160 5.74 22.55 -6.49
C PRO A 160 4.35 22.56 -7.13
N PHE A 161 3.67 21.42 -7.20
CA PHE A 161 2.32 21.32 -7.79
C PHE A 161 1.21 21.59 -6.77
N ILE A 162 1.52 21.68 -5.49
CA ILE A 162 0.54 21.91 -4.43
C ILE A 162 0.44 23.41 -4.18
N ARG A 163 -0.77 23.93 -4.24
CA ARG A 163 -1.08 25.34 -3.99
C ARG A 163 -1.89 25.45 -2.70
N PRO A 164 -1.24 25.70 -1.56
CA PRO A 164 -1.95 25.88 -0.29
C PRO A 164 -2.94 27.03 -0.37
N GLY A 165 -4.14 26.82 0.20
CA GLY A 165 -5.18 27.83 0.24
C GLY A 165 -5.98 28.01 -1.05
N GLY A 166 -5.72 27.20 -2.09
CA GLY A 166 -6.59 27.19 -3.30
C GLY A 166 -6.55 28.45 -4.18
N ARG A 167 -5.47 29.26 -4.10
CA ARG A 167 -5.26 30.44 -4.96
C ARG A 167 -4.40 30.13 -6.17
#